data_8f504f1c7965e80fcb98f37aca889f86
#
_entry.id   8f504f1c7965e80fcb98f37aca889f86
#
_cell.length_a   1.000
_cell.length_b   1.000
_cell.length_c   1.000
_cell.angle_alpha   90.00
_cell.angle_beta   90.00
_cell.angle_gamma   90.00
#
_symmetry.space_group_name_H-M   'P 1'
#
loop_
_entity.id
_entity.type
_entity.pdbx_description
1 polymer ?
#
loop_
_entity_poly.entity_id
_entity_poly.type
_entity_poly.pdbx_seq_one_letter_code
_entity_poly.pdbx_strand_id
1 'polypeptide(L)'
;MRAGMFTEIDGSARTVVLVEGVSDQRALETLAARRGHDLASAGVAIVAMGGSKNVRYAVDRFGPAGLDLGLAGLVDAPEEGDYRRALELAGLTLDPTRADLERHGFFVCEADLEDELIRALGPARVEAILEARGDLSTFRTFQRQPAQRGRAIEAQLRRFMGTKGGRKEAYAAHLVEALDLSEMPRPLDLLLRHVFAADA
;
A
#
# COMPACT_ATOMS: atom_id res chain seq x y z
N MET A 1 -14.47 22.75 4.89
CA MET A 1 -14.10 21.50 5.56
C MET A 1 -14.86 20.36 4.89
N ARG A 2 -14.20 19.45 4.15
CA ARG A 2 -14.86 18.30 3.51
C ARG A 2 -15.01 17.20 4.56
N ALA A 3 -16.09 17.26 5.38
CA ALA A 3 -16.49 16.13 6.22
C ALA A 3 -16.91 14.98 5.31
N GLY A 4 -16.33 13.78 5.50
CA GLY A 4 -16.67 12.56 4.77
C GLY A 4 -15.67 12.08 3.72
N MET A 5 -14.46 12.66 3.64
CA MET A 5 -13.47 12.24 2.64
C MET A 5 -12.76 10.92 3.00
N PHE A 6 -12.67 10.58 4.27
CA PHE A 6 -12.07 9.32 4.74
C PHE A 6 -13.11 8.49 5.48
N THR A 7 -12.97 7.17 5.44
CA THR A 7 -13.77 6.25 6.25
C THR A 7 -13.64 6.64 7.73
N GLU A 8 -14.74 6.58 8.47
CA GLU A 8 -14.69 6.73 9.91
C GLU A 8 -13.80 5.63 10.50
N ILE A 9 -12.84 6.04 11.36
CA ILE A 9 -11.99 5.11 12.09
C ILE A 9 -12.62 4.84 13.46
N ASP A 10 -12.37 3.63 13.98
CA ASP A 10 -12.80 3.27 15.33
C ASP A 10 -12.14 4.22 16.36
N GLY A 11 -12.92 4.69 17.33
CA GLY A 11 -12.44 5.56 18.40
C GLY A 11 -11.35 4.95 19.29
N SER A 12 -11.10 3.64 19.17
CA SER A 12 -10.01 2.93 19.85
C SER A 12 -8.68 2.99 19.09
N ALA A 13 -8.66 3.52 17.87
CA ALA A 13 -7.44 3.61 17.06
C ALA A 13 -6.40 4.52 17.72
N ARG A 14 -5.16 4.03 17.79
CA ARG A 14 -3.99 4.77 18.27
C ARG A 14 -3.04 5.13 17.13
N THR A 15 -3.04 4.34 16.07
CA THR A 15 -2.19 4.52 14.89
C THR A 15 -3.01 4.43 13.62
N VAL A 16 -2.77 5.33 12.69
CA VAL A 16 -3.36 5.31 11.35
C VAL A 16 -2.27 5.03 10.32
N VAL A 17 -2.48 4.01 9.52
CA VAL A 17 -1.66 3.67 8.36
C VAL A 17 -2.29 4.29 7.12
N LEU A 18 -1.63 5.27 6.53
CA LEU A 18 -2.06 5.96 5.33
C LEU A 18 -1.60 5.20 4.09
N VAL A 19 -2.54 4.89 3.20
CA VAL A 19 -2.27 4.25 1.91
C VAL A 19 -2.99 4.99 0.79
N GLU A 20 -2.50 4.85 -0.46
CA GLU A 20 -3.08 5.58 -1.57
C GLU A 20 -4.52 5.15 -1.87
N GLY A 21 -4.76 3.86 -1.96
CA GLY A 21 -6.02 3.32 -2.43
C GLY A 21 -6.53 2.10 -1.66
N VAL A 22 -7.72 1.65 -2.04
CA VAL A 22 -8.38 0.49 -1.43
C VAL A 22 -7.62 -0.81 -1.72
N SER A 23 -6.88 -0.90 -2.84
CA SER A 23 -6.02 -2.05 -3.14
C SER A 23 -4.94 -2.23 -2.07
N ASP A 24 -4.28 -1.13 -1.70
CA ASP A 24 -3.20 -1.13 -0.71
C ASP A 24 -3.75 -1.48 0.68
N GLN A 25 -4.90 -0.91 1.03
CA GLN A 25 -5.61 -1.26 2.26
C GLN A 25 -5.90 -2.75 2.32
N ARG A 26 -6.51 -3.33 1.28
CA ARG A 26 -6.82 -4.77 1.21
C ARG A 26 -5.59 -5.65 1.31
N ALA A 27 -4.50 -5.26 0.65
CA ALA A 27 -3.23 -6.00 0.73
C ALA A 27 -2.69 -6.01 2.15
N LEU A 28 -2.64 -4.87 2.82
CA LEU A 28 -2.13 -4.77 4.19
C LEU A 28 -3.02 -5.47 5.21
N GLU A 29 -4.35 -5.36 5.10
CA GLU A 29 -5.31 -6.10 5.93
C GLU A 29 -5.10 -7.62 5.80
N THR A 30 -4.97 -8.11 4.55
CA THR A 30 -4.71 -9.53 4.27
C THR A 30 -3.35 -9.97 4.83
N LEU A 31 -2.34 -9.13 4.69
CA LEU A 31 -0.99 -9.44 5.15
C LEU A 31 -0.91 -9.47 6.69
N ALA A 32 -1.54 -8.52 7.38
CA ALA A 32 -1.64 -8.49 8.83
C ALA A 32 -2.32 -9.77 9.35
N ALA A 33 -3.46 -10.14 8.76
CA ALA A 33 -4.19 -11.36 9.12
C ALA A 33 -3.34 -12.63 8.91
N ARG A 34 -2.60 -12.73 7.79
CA ARG A 34 -1.69 -13.87 7.51
C ARG A 34 -0.53 -13.95 8.50
N ARG A 35 -0.11 -12.83 9.08
CA ARG A 35 0.90 -12.77 10.14
C ARG A 35 0.32 -13.00 11.55
N GLY A 36 -0.98 -13.21 11.65
CA GLY A 36 -1.67 -13.40 12.93
C GLY A 36 -1.88 -12.12 13.73
N HIS A 37 -1.76 -10.96 13.08
CA HIS A 37 -2.02 -9.67 13.72
C HIS A 37 -3.49 -9.29 13.58
N ASP A 38 -4.08 -8.84 14.68
CA ASP A 38 -5.41 -8.22 14.73
C ASP A 38 -5.23 -6.70 14.80
N LEU A 39 -5.55 -6.04 13.69
CA LEU A 39 -5.42 -4.59 13.54
C LEU A 39 -6.26 -3.83 14.58
N ALA A 40 -7.50 -4.27 14.79
CA ALA A 40 -8.40 -3.61 15.74
C ALA A 40 -7.92 -3.71 17.18
N SER A 41 -7.51 -4.92 17.61
CA SER A 41 -6.94 -5.14 18.94
C SER A 41 -5.63 -4.37 19.15
N ALA A 42 -4.82 -4.21 18.12
CA ALA A 42 -3.61 -3.39 18.15
C ALA A 42 -3.88 -1.88 18.07
N GLY A 43 -5.13 -1.46 17.93
CA GLY A 43 -5.48 -0.05 17.76
C GLY A 43 -4.93 0.55 16.46
N VAL A 44 -4.80 -0.24 15.40
CA VAL A 44 -4.29 0.17 14.09
C VAL A 44 -5.44 0.27 13.09
N ALA A 45 -5.61 1.43 12.47
CA ALA A 45 -6.56 1.63 11.39
C ALA A 45 -5.81 1.87 10.07
N ILE A 46 -6.21 1.19 8.99
CA ILE A 46 -5.66 1.43 7.65
C ILE A 46 -6.64 2.32 6.89
N VAL A 47 -6.17 3.46 6.38
CA VAL A 47 -7.00 4.45 5.71
C VAL A 47 -6.55 4.62 4.26
N ALA A 48 -7.42 4.21 3.33
CA ALA A 48 -7.28 4.51 1.91
C ALA A 48 -7.64 5.98 1.66
N MET A 49 -6.67 6.76 1.21
CA MET A 49 -6.84 8.21 1.02
C MET A 49 -7.61 8.60 -0.24
N GLY A 50 -7.78 7.66 -1.20
CA GLY A 50 -8.40 7.94 -2.49
C GLY A 50 -7.51 8.79 -3.41
N GLY A 51 -6.21 8.58 -3.31
CA GLY A 51 -5.15 9.21 -4.09
C GLY A 51 -4.12 9.94 -3.21
N SER A 52 -2.85 9.91 -3.62
CA SER A 52 -1.70 10.49 -2.89
C SER A 52 -1.84 11.99 -2.61
N LYS A 53 -2.53 12.73 -3.47
CA LYS A 53 -2.77 14.17 -3.28
C LYS A 53 -3.59 14.51 -2.03
N ASN A 54 -4.24 13.51 -1.44
CA ASN A 54 -5.02 13.66 -0.21
C ASN A 54 -4.17 13.49 1.07
N VAL A 55 -2.88 13.15 0.96
CA VAL A 55 -1.99 12.92 2.11
C VAL A 55 -1.99 14.11 3.06
N ARG A 56 -1.96 15.34 2.56
CA ARG A 56 -2.01 16.55 3.41
C ARG A 56 -3.25 16.58 4.30
N TYR A 57 -4.43 16.31 3.71
CA TYR A 57 -5.69 16.29 4.48
C TYR A 57 -5.74 15.14 5.48
N ALA A 58 -5.13 14.00 5.15
CA ALA A 58 -5.03 12.87 6.07
C ALA A 58 -4.13 13.20 7.27
N VAL A 59 -2.95 13.78 7.01
CA VAL A 59 -2.01 14.22 8.05
C VAL A 59 -2.64 15.29 8.95
N ASP A 60 -3.33 16.28 8.37
CA ASP A 60 -4.02 17.33 9.15
C ASP A 60 -5.16 16.76 10.00
N ARG A 61 -5.87 15.71 9.53
CA ARG A 61 -6.99 15.10 10.23
C ARG A 61 -6.54 14.16 11.36
N PHE A 62 -5.59 13.28 11.06
CA PHE A 62 -5.22 12.20 11.97
C PHE A 62 -4.00 12.50 12.82
N GLY A 63 -3.11 13.36 12.36
CA GLY A 63 -1.88 13.73 13.04
C GLY A 63 -2.07 14.76 14.16
N PRO A 64 -0.95 15.38 14.63
CA PRO A 64 -0.93 16.22 15.83
C PRO A 64 -1.89 17.41 15.83
N ALA A 65 -2.20 17.96 14.66
CA ALA A 65 -3.15 19.07 14.52
C ALA A 65 -4.63 18.65 14.53
N GLY A 66 -4.90 17.35 14.47
CA GLY A 66 -6.25 16.79 14.40
C GLY A 66 -6.57 15.83 15.56
N LEU A 67 -6.60 14.54 15.27
CA LEU A 67 -6.93 13.49 16.27
C LEU A 67 -5.72 13.07 17.12
N ASP A 68 -4.54 13.60 16.86
CA ASP A 68 -3.29 13.30 17.56
C ASP A 68 -2.95 11.80 17.63
N LEU A 69 -3.16 11.11 16.52
CA LEU A 69 -2.87 9.68 16.38
C LEU A 69 -1.45 9.48 15.80
N GLY A 70 -0.83 8.35 16.14
CA GLY A 70 0.37 7.91 15.46
C GLY A 70 0.12 7.76 13.95
N LEU A 71 1.07 8.23 13.13
CA LEU A 71 0.97 8.12 11.68
C LEU A 71 2.01 7.15 11.16
N ALA A 72 1.60 6.28 10.25
CA ALA A 72 2.47 5.44 9.44
C ALA A 72 1.93 5.40 8.00
N GLY A 73 2.68 4.88 7.05
CA GLY A 73 2.18 4.78 5.69
C GLY A 73 3.03 3.98 4.74
N LEU A 74 2.38 3.52 3.67
CA LEU A 74 3.03 2.98 2.49
C LEU A 74 3.00 4.04 1.40
N VAL A 75 4.15 4.29 0.79
CA VAL A 75 4.36 5.41 -0.13
C VAL A 75 4.86 4.90 -1.47
N ASP A 76 4.18 5.25 -2.55
CA ASP A 76 4.69 4.98 -3.89
C ASP A 76 5.83 5.96 -4.21
N ALA A 77 6.94 5.49 -4.76
CA ALA A 77 8.12 6.34 -5.00
C ALA A 77 7.84 7.64 -5.76
N PRO A 78 6.95 7.66 -6.78
CA PRO A 78 6.60 8.92 -7.46
C PRO A 78 5.92 9.95 -6.55
N GLU A 79 5.31 9.52 -5.47
CA GLU A 79 4.52 10.34 -4.54
C GLU A 79 5.28 10.76 -3.27
N GLU A 80 6.54 10.29 -3.12
CA GLU A 80 7.38 10.55 -1.94
C GLU A 80 7.45 12.05 -1.59
N GLY A 81 7.53 12.92 -2.59
CA GLY A 81 7.59 14.36 -2.39
C GLY A 81 6.32 14.97 -1.77
N ASP A 82 5.15 14.42 -2.08
CA ASP A 82 3.88 14.90 -1.50
C ASP A 82 3.79 14.52 -0.01
N TYR A 83 4.23 13.30 0.36
CA TYR A 83 4.28 12.86 1.75
C TYR A 83 5.26 13.69 2.57
N ARG A 84 6.50 13.89 2.09
CA ARG A 84 7.49 14.73 2.76
C ARG A 84 6.93 16.11 3.04
N ARG A 85 6.38 16.76 2.02
CA ARG A 85 5.78 18.09 2.15
C ARG A 85 4.63 18.12 3.17
N ALA A 86 3.77 17.10 3.18
CA ALA A 86 2.66 17.04 4.13
C ALA A 86 3.14 16.92 5.57
N LEU A 87 4.15 16.07 5.82
CA LEU A 87 4.74 15.85 7.13
C LEU A 87 5.52 17.09 7.63
N GLU A 88 6.30 17.72 6.78
CA GLU A 88 7.00 18.99 7.11
C GLU A 88 6.02 20.10 7.48
N LEU A 89 4.91 20.23 6.75
CA LEU A 89 3.87 21.19 7.06
C LEU A 89 3.11 20.85 8.36
N ALA A 90 3.16 19.62 8.81
CA ALA A 90 2.65 19.20 10.11
C ALA A 90 3.66 19.38 11.26
N GLY A 91 4.83 19.94 10.96
CA GLY A 91 5.85 20.30 11.95
C GLY A 91 6.98 19.29 12.11
N LEU A 92 7.06 18.23 11.28
CA LEU A 92 8.20 17.33 11.30
C LEU A 92 9.39 17.96 10.57
N THR A 93 10.59 17.75 11.12
CA THR A 93 11.84 18.09 10.42
C THR A 93 12.35 16.82 9.76
N LEU A 94 12.41 16.79 8.43
CA LEU A 94 12.81 15.63 7.66
C LEU A 94 14.16 15.85 6.96
N ASP A 95 15.05 14.87 7.10
CA ASP A 95 16.23 14.76 6.22
C ASP A 95 15.80 14.23 4.85
N PRO A 96 16.49 14.57 3.75
CA PRO A 96 16.10 14.17 2.40
C PRO A 96 16.32 12.68 2.08
N THR A 97 16.46 11.82 3.08
CA THR A 97 16.71 10.38 2.90
C THR A 97 15.47 9.54 3.17
N ARG A 98 15.35 8.39 2.47
CA ARG A 98 14.28 7.43 2.74
C ARG A 98 14.38 6.84 4.16
N ALA A 99 15.61 6.64 4.66
CA ALA A 99 15.82 6.18 6.02
C ALA A 99 15.20 7.12 7.07
N ASP A 100 15.11 8.41 6.78
CA ASP A 100 14.44 9.37 7.66
C ASP A 100 12.91 9.23 7.60
N LEU A 101 12.32 9.07 6.41
CA LEU A 101 10.89 8.73 6.29
C LEU A 101 10.56 7.44 7.05
N GLU A 102 11.41 6.41 6.96
CA GLU A 102 11.22 5.14 7.68
C GLU A 102 11.24 5.34 9.20
N ARG A 103 12.11 6.22 9.75
CA ARG A 103 12.10 6.58 11.17
C ARG A 103 10.76 7.20 11.61
N HIS A 104 10.10 7.88 10.69
CA HIS A 104 8.77 8.46 10.92
C HIS A 104 7.60 7.55 10.53
N GLY A 105 7.87 6.27 10.26
CA GLY A 105 6.84 5.26 9.96
C GLY A 105 6.37 5.22 8.51
N PHE A 106 7.05 5.91 7.57
CA PHE A 106 6.66 5.93 6.15
C PHE A 106 7.65 5.14 5.29
N PHE A 107 7.15 4.09 4.65
CA PHE A 107 7.96 3.11 3.92
C PHE A 107 7.68 3.22 2.42
N VAL A 108 8.74 3.40 1.62
CA VAL A 108 8.62 3.71 0.20
C VAL A 108 8.77 2.44 -0.63
N CYS A 109 7.75 2.13 -1.45
CA CYS A 109 7.79 1.14 -2.52
C CYS A 109 8.65 1.66 -3.68
N GLU A 110 9.34 0.78 -4.43
CA GLU A 110 10.17 1.21 -5.57
C GLU A 110 9.34 1.84 -6.70
N ALA A 111 8.18 1.31 -6.99
CA ALA A 111 7.23 1.89 -7.92
C ALA A 111 5.86 2.08 -7.23
N ASP A 112 5.17 0.98 -6.93
CA ASP A 112 3.93 0.89 -6.16
C ASP A 112 3.84 -0.48 -5.48
N LEU A 113 2.77 -0.70 -4.71
CA LEU A 113 2.54 -1.95 -4.00
C LEU A 113 2.43 -3.15 -4.96
N GLU A 114 1.76 -3.00 -6.10
CA GLU A 114 1.61 -4.10 -7.05
C GLU A 114 2.97 -4.52 -7.64
N ASP A 115 3.85 -3.58 -7.91
CA ASP A 115 5.21 -3.87 -8.37
C ASP A 115 5.99 -4.66 -7.33
N GLU A 116 5.92 -4.26 -6.05
CA GLU A 116 6.54 -5.00 -4.94
C GLU A 116 6.07 -6.46 -4.88
N LEU A 117 4.75 -6.67 -4.96
CA LEU A 117 4.16 -8.01 -4.90
C LEU A 117 4.48 -8.85 -6.14
N ILE A 118 4.43 -8.25 -7.34
CA ILE A 118 4.78 -8.95 -8.59
C ILE A 118 6.26 -9.36 -8.58
N ARG A 119 7.16 -8.51 -8.11
CA ARG A 119 8.59 -8.83 -8.02
C ARG A 119 8.86 -9.95 -7.01
N ALA A 120 8.22 -9.92 -5.86
CA ALA A 120 8.38 -10.94 -4.83
C ALA A 120 7.83 -12.31 -5.26
N LEU A 121 6.68 -12.35 -5.94
CA LEU A 121 6.08 -13.58 -6.44
C LEU A 121 6.77 -14.14 -7.68
N GLY A 122 7.28 -13.26 -8.51
CA GLY A 122 7.73 -13.56 -9.86
C GLY A 122 6.57 -13.78 -10.85
N PRO A 123 6.81 -13.54 -12.16
CA PRO A 123 5.77 -13.58 -13.18
C PRO A 123 5.00 -14.89 -13.26
N ALA A 124 5.68 -16.02 -13.08
CA ALA A 124 5.06 -17.35 -13.20
C ALA A 124 3.97 -17.59 -12.15
N ARG A 125 4.21 -17.20 -10.88
CA ARG A 125 3.22 -17.31 -9.82
C ARG A 125 2.04 -16.36 -10.06
N VAL A 126 2.31 -15.14 -10.53
CA VAL A 126 1.26 -14.17 -10.86
C VAL A 126 0.40 -14.67 -12.01
N GLU A 127 0.98 -15.26 -13.06
CA GLU A 127 0.22 -15.88 -14.16
C GLU A 127 -0.63 -17.06 -13.69
N ALA A 128 -0.14 -17.89 -12.76
CA ALA A 128 -0.94 -18.96 -12.17
C ALA A 128 -2.15 -18.40 -11.38
N ILE A 129 -2.02 -17.27 -10.70
CA ILE A 129 -3.14 -16.58 -10.06
C ILE A 129 -4.13 -16.07 -11.11
N LEU A 130 -3.65 -15.49 -12.22
CA LEU A 130 -4.50 -15.07 -13.34
C LEU A 130 -5.27 -16.26 -13.93
N GLU A 131 -4.62 -17.42 -14.07
CA GLU A 131 -5.24 -18.64 -14.57
C GLU A 131 -6.35 -19.13 -13.63
N ALA A 132 -6.04 -19.25 -12.34
CA ALA A 132 -7.01 -19.66 -11.32
C ALA A 132 -8.23 -18.73 -11.25
N ARG A 133 -8.07 -17.46 -11.64
CA ARG A 133 -9.14 -16.45 -11.69
C ARG A 133 -9.83 -16.36 -13.06
N GLY A 134 -9.38 -17.13 -14.07
CA GLY A 134 -9.93 -17.12 -15.43
C GLY A 134 -9.52 -15.90 -16.27
N ASP A 135 -8.55 -15.10 -15.80
CA ASP A 135 -8.10 -13.88 -16.47
C ASP A 135 -6.86 -14.09 -17.37
N LEU A 136 -6.21 -15.27 -17.36
CA LEU A 136 -4.97 -15.50 -18.11
C LEU A 136 -5.16 -15.31 -19.62
N SER A 137 -6.26 -15.78 -20.19
CA SER A 137 -6.56 -15.60 -21.63
C SER A 137 -6.72 -14.12 -22.01
N THR A 138 -7.36 -13.36 -21.13
CA THR A 138 -7.50 -11.90 -21.26
C THR A 138 -6.15 -11.21 -21.18
N PHE A 139 -5.28 -11.64 -20.26
CA PHE A 139 -3.91 -11.15 -20.15
C PHE A 139 -3.10 -11.45 -21.41
N ARG A 140 -3.19 -12.67 -21.97
CA ARG A 140 -2.51 -13.02 -23.23
C ARG A 140 -2.96 -12.14 -24.40
N THR A 141 -4.24 -11.78 -24.43
CA THR A 141 -4.78 -10.82 -25.41
C THR A 141 -4.25 -9.42 -25.20
N PHE A 142 -4.16 -8.96 -23.94
CA PHE A 142 -3.56 -7.68 -23.57
C PHE A 142 -2.09 -7.60 -24.00
N GLN A 143 -1.30 -8.66 -23.77
CA GLN A 143 0.13 -8.71 -24.16
C GLN A 143 0.36 -8.50 -25.66
N ARG A 144 -0.59 -8.91 -26.51
CA ARG A 144 -0.52 -8.77 -27.98
C ARG A 144 -0.76 -7.34 -28.47
N GLN A 145 -1.28 -6.47 -27.63
CA GLN A 145 -1.50 -5.06 -27.99
C GLN A 145 -0.18 -4.37 -28.32
N PRO A 146 -0.13 -3.50 -29.36
CA PRO A 146 1.12 -2.81 -29.73
C PRO A 146 1.79 -2.06 -28.58
N ALA A 147 1.01 -1.44 -27.69
CA ALA A 147 1.50 -0.69 -26.55
C ALA A 147 2.15 -1.57 -25.46
N GLN A 148 2.00 -2.88 -25.52
CA GLN A 148 2.58 -3.83 -24.56
C GLN A 148 3.80 -4.57 -25.11
N ARG A 149 3.97 -4.59 -26.43
CA ARG A 149 5.08 -5.28 -27.08
C ARG A 149 6.41 -4.67 -26.64
N GLY A 150 7.35 -5.52 -26.26
CA GLY A 150 8.68 -5.11 -25.80
C GLY A 150 8.76 -4.62 -24.35
N ARG A 151 7.65 -4.58 -23.61
CA ARG A 151 7.70 -4.35 -22.15
C ARG A 151 8.10 -5.62 -21.43
N ALA A 152 8.82 -5.47 -20.31
CA ALA A 152 9.04 -6.57 -19.36
C ALA A 152 7.68 -7.13 -18.87
N ILE A 153 7.65 -8.42 -18.57
CA ILE A 153 6.40 -9.10 -18.19
C ILE A 153 5.82 -8.54 -16.89
N GLU A 154 6.66 -8.14 -15.95
CA GLU A 154 6.27 -7.52 -14.69
C GLU A 154 5.50 -6.21 -14.95
N ALA A 155 6.02 -5.37 -15.85
CA ALA A 155 5.36 -4.13 -16.25
C ALA A 155 4.04 -4.38 -16.99
N GLN A 156 3.95 -5.47 -17.78
CA GLN A 156 2.70 -5.88 -18.43
C GLN A 156 1.67 -6.34 -17.40
N LEU A 157 2.05 -7.16 -16.42
CA LEU A 157 1.20 -7.64 -15.34
C LEU A 157 0.66 -6.47 -14.50
N ARG A 158 1.54 -5.57 -14.06
CA ARG A 158 1.16 -4.37 -13.30
C ARG A 158 0.15 -3.52 -14.07
N ARG A 159 0.41 -3.23 -15.36
CA ARG A 159 -0.53 -2.48 -16.20
C ARG A 159 -1.85 -3.19 -16.39
N PHE A 160 -1.83 -4.52 -16.56
CA PHE A 160 -3.02 -5.33 -16.74
C PHE A 160 -3.94 -5.24 -15.52
N MET A 161 -3.39 -5.27 -14.31
CA MET A 161 -4.18 -5.10 -13.08
C MET A 161 -4.89 -3.75 -13.03
N GLY A 162 -4.28 -2.70 -13.56
CA GLY A 162 -4.89 -1.36 -13.65
C GLY A 162 -5.89 -1.15 -14.79
N THR A 163 -6.11 -2.14 -15.69
CA THR A 163 -6.96 -1.92 -16.89
C THR A 163 -8.46 -1.97 -16.65
N LYS A 164 -8.91 -2.47 -15.51
CA LYS A 164 -10.35 -2.61 -15.20
C LYS A 164 -10.60 -2.19 -13.77
N GLY A 165 -11.62 -1.36 -13.56
CA GLY A 165 -12.04 -0.94 -12.21
C GLY A 165 -12.31 -2.15 -11.30
N GLY A 166 -11.83 -2.09 -10.07
CA GLY A 166 -11.93 -3.17 -9.08
C GLY A 166 -10.97 -4.36 -9.28
N ARG A 167 -10.30 -4.49 -10.46
CA ARG A 167 -9.35 -5.59 -10.68
C ARG A 167 -8.12 -5.43 -9.77
N LYS A 168 -7.54 -4.24 -9.70
CA LYS A 168 -6.41 -3.93 -8.84
C LYS A 168 -6.70 -4.33 -7.38
N GLU A 169 -7.85 -3.90 -6.87
CA GLU A 169 -8.33 -4.23 -5.54
C GLU A 169 -8.52 -5.74 -5.32
N ALA A 170 -9.17 -6.45 -6.27
CA ALA A 170 -9.39 -7.88 -6.18
C ALA A 170 -8.08 -8.69 -6.21
N TYR A 171 -7.09 -8.28 -7.01
CA TYR A 171 -5.81 -8.97 -7.11
C TYR A 171 -4.88 -8.69 -5.93
N ALA A 172 -4.97 -7.54 -5.28
CA ALA A 172 -4.12 -7.18 -4.15
C ALA A 172 -4.14 -8.25 -3.04
N ALA A 173 -5.32 -8.69 -2.62
CA ALA A 173 -5.46 -9.76 -1.63
C ALA A 173 -4.88 -11.10 -2.15
N HIS A 174 -5.18 -11.50 -3.40
CA HIS A 174 -4.71 -12.78 -3.96
C HIS A 174 -3.19 -12.84 -4.13
N LEU A 175 -2.56 -11.73 -4.50
CA LEU A 175 -1.10 -11.65 -4.58
C LEU A 175 -0.51 -11.83 -3.17
N VAL A 176 -1.07 -11.15 -2.18
CA VAL A 176 -0.64 -11.29 -0.79
C VAL A 176 -0.88 -12.72 -0.26
N GLU A 177 -2.01 -13.34 -0.56
CA GLU A 177 -2.31 -14.74 -0.17
C GLU A 177 -1.29 -15.74 -0.72
N ALA A 178 -0.77 -15.51 -1.93
CA ALA A 178 0.21 -16.38 -2.58
C ALA A 178 1.66 -16.10 -2.16
N LEU A 179 1.91 -14.99 -1.45
CA LEU A 179 3.25 -14.58 -1.05
C LEU A 179 3.85 -15.53 -0.02
N ASP A 180 5.12 -15.85 -0.15
CA ASP A 180 5.88 -16.45 0.94
C ASP A 180 6.19 -15.38 1.99
N LEU A 181 5.75 -15.58 3.23
CA LEU A 181 5.96 -14.59 4.29
C LEU A 181 7.44 -14.41 4.67
N SER A 182 8.31 -15.39 4.31
CA SER A 182 9.76 -15.25 4.47
C SER A 182 10.41 -14.37 3.40
N GLU A 183 9.73 -14.18 2.25
CA GLU A 183 10.18 -13.38 1.12
C GLU A 183 9.35 -12.10 0.94
N MET A 184 8.79 -11.60 2.03
CA MET A 184 7.94 -10.41 1.99
C MET A 184 8.72 -9.18 1.54
N PRO A 185 8.14 -8.33 0.64
CA PRO A 185 8.77 -7.07 0.26
C PRO A 185 9.13 -6.20 1.46
N ARG A 186 10.34 -5.64 1.42
CA ARG A 186 10.91 -4.86 2.52
C ARG A 186 9.98 -3.75 3.06
N PRO A 187 9.36 -2.90 2.21
CA PRO A 187 8.50 -1.83 2.72
C PRO A 187 7.29 -2.34 3.50
N LEU A 188 6.70 -3.47 3.10
CA LEU A 188 5.57 -4.08 3.81
C LEU A 188 6.02 -4.71 5.14
N ASP A 189 7.16 -5.42 5.14
CA ASP A 189 7.72 -6.03 6.36
C ASP A 189 8.04 -4.95 7.42
N LEU A 190 8.70 -3.88 6.99
CA LEU A 190 9.05 -2.79 7.89
C LEU A 190 7.83 -2.04 8.42
N LEU A 191 6.81 -1.79 7.56
CA LEU A 191 5.57 -1.15 7.99
C LEU A 191 4.87 -1.99 9.06
N LEU A 192 4.70 -3.30 8.84
CA LEU A 192 4.07 -4.15 9.84
C LEU A 192 4.87 -4.22 11.14
N ARG A 193 6.19 -4.36 11.06
CA ARG A 193 7.04 -4.29 12.26
C ARG A 193 6.89 -2.97 13.01
N HIS A 194 6.82 -1.85 12.30
CA HIS A 194 6.68 -0.53 12.90
C HIS A 194 5.36 -0.38 13.66
N VAL A 195 4.23 -0.79 13.04
CA VAL A 195 2.91 -0.59 13.65
C VAL A 195 2.60 -1.60 14.74
N PHE A 196 3.24 -2.78 14.75
CA PHE A 196 3.04 -3.80 15.76
C PHE A 196 4.18 -3.91 16.78
N ALA A 197 5.29 -3.15 16.63
CA ALA A 197 6.38 -3.11 17.62
C ALA A 197 5.98 -2.42 18.93
N ALA A 198 4.93 -1.62 18.93
CA ALA A 198 4.47 -0.90 20.13
C ALA A 198 3.74 -1.79 21.14
N ASP A 199 3.41 -3.05 20.77
CA ASP A 199 2.68 -4.01 21.62
C ASP A 199 3.60 -5.15 22.17
N ALA A 200 4.94 -5.05 21.99
CA ALA A 200 5.93 -6.01 22.49
C ALA A 200 6.73 -5.40 23.71
#